data_26fd42bb3469172ede44d4493f938001
#
_entry.id   26fd42bb3469172ede44d4493f938001
#
_cell.length_a   1.000
_cell.length_b   1.000
_cell.length_c   1.000
_cell.angle_alpha   90.00
_cell.angle_beta   90.00
_cell.angle_gamma   90.00
#
_symmetry.space_group_name_H-M   'P 1'
#
loop_
_entity.id
_entity.type
_entity.pdbx_description
1 polymer ?
#
loop_
_entity_poly.entity_id
_entity_poly.type
_entity_poly.pdbx_seq_one_letter_code
_entity_poly.pdbx_strand_id
1 'polypeptide(L)'
;MKNVTFITTGQPTTNPRLVKEAETLHKLGCKVIVICCFYQQWAQKTDEALTQRYPGMYIYCGGDPVEQKAIYIKTRIRQKLSSLLFKYTRHFGIPESAISRTHTEALAIAKKIKTDLYIAHNLGALPAAVLSAQYTGAKVGYDAEDMHSGQFTSTHDESYRLNKYIEEKYFGQVNYFTAASPLIAEYYQRDYDYLKPIVVNNVFPKAALNIGPNYKANEPLKLFWFSQTIGPERGLEDVIKAMAAVKGNIIQLHLLGSCNEGHKAALLNLAAALNLNPDQLWFHEPISADEIFNFASQFDIGMATETGVPLNRDICLTNKIFTYIQCGLAMIASDTQAQTLFMEQYPGTGKLYQKNNLQSLTDCISFYLQNPDALYQTRLQNYQLGQTELNWETETHKFLNLVENL
;
A
#
# COMPACT_ATOMS: atom_id res chain seq x y z
N MET A 1 -23.17 1.32 20.74
CA MET A 1 -22.00 0.52 20.34
C MET A 1 -22.32 -0.10 18.99
N LYS A 2 -21.59 0.22 17.94
CA LYS A 2 -21.87 -0.30 16.57
C LYS A 2 -21.22 -1.67 16.38
N ASN A 3 -21.88 -2.51 15.57
CA ASN A 3 -21.29 -3.74 15.04
C ASN A 3 -20.76 -3.42 13.65
N VAL A 4 -19.47 -3.62 13.42
CA VAL A 4 -18.82 -3.30 12.15
C VAL A 4 -18.18 -4.56 11.56
N THR A 5 -18.45 -4.81 10.29
CA THR A 5 -17.87 -5.95 9.56
C THR A 5 -17.05 -5.47 8.39
N PHE A 6 -15.74 -5.69 8.46
CA PHE A 6 -14.83 -5.48 7.35
C PHE A 6 -14.84 -6.68 6.41
N ILE A 7 -14.71 -6.43 5.12
CA ILE A 7 -14.56 -7.48 4.10
C ILE A 7 -13.34 -7.13 3.25
N THR A 8 -12.43 -8.08 3.07
CA THR A 8 -11.26 -7.96 2.20
C THR A 8 -11.04 -9.23 1.40
N THR A 9 -10.40 -9.11 0.23
CA THR A 9 -10.01 -10.24 -0.62
C THR A 9 -8.57 -10.71 -0.38
N GLY A 10 -7.92 -10.20 0.66
CA GLY A 10 -6.57 -10.57 1.10
C GLY A 10 -6.53 -11.04 2.56
N GLN A 11 -5.32 -11.24 3.05
CA GLN A 11 -5.02 -11.51 4.44
C GLN A 11 -4.84 -10.19 5.22
N PRO A 12 -5.14 -10.15 6.53
CA PRO A 12 -4.95 -8.94 7.35
C PRO A 12 -3.54 -8.37 7.25
N THR A 13 -2.50 -9.19 7.37
CA THR A 13 -1.09 -8.75 7.24
C THR A 13 -0.78 -8.11 5.89
N THR A 14 -1.49 -8.48 4.82
CA THR A 14 -1.30 -7.88 3.49
C THR A 14 -2.03 -6.54 3.32
N ASN A 15 -2.87 -6.17 4.30
CA ASN A 15 -3.60 -4.91 4.34
C ASN A 15 -3.49 -4.22 5.72
N PRO A 16 -2.34 -3.58 6.04
CA PRO A 16 -2.12 -2.89 7.31
C PRO A 16 -3.12 -1.76 7.57
N ARG A 17 -3.69 -1.17 6.52
CA ARG A 17 -4.69 -0.11 6.63
C ARG A 17 -5.98 -0.64 7.24
N LEU A 18 -6.50 -1.73 6.71
CA LEU A 18 -7.67 -2.41 7.28
C LEU A 18 -7.43 -2.78 8.75
N VAL A 19 -6.26 -3.32 9.08
CA VAL A 19 -5.92 -3.72 10.46
C VAL A 19 -5.98 -2.52 11.40
N LYS A 20 -5.39 -1.37 11.02
CA LYS A 20 -5.43 -0.13 11.83
C LYS A 20 -6.86 0.34 12.07
N GLU A 21 -7.71 0.35 11.05
CA GLU A 21 -9.11 0.76 11.16
C GLU A 21 -9.89 -0.19 12.07
N ALA A 22 -9.73 -1.50 11.87
CA ALA A 22 -10.39 -2.54 12.68
C ALA A 22 -9.98 -2.47 14.16
N GLU A 23 -8.68 -2.34 14.44
CA GLU A 23 -8.16 -2.18 15.80
C GLU A 23 -8.65 -0.89 16.46
N THR A 24 -8.70 0.21 15.71
CA THR A 24 -9.19 1.49 16.23
C THR A 24 -10.64 1.38 16.68
N LEU A 25 -11.51 0.83 15.85
CA LEU A 25 -12.93 0.63 16.22
C LEU A 25 -13.08 -0.35 17.38
N HIS A 26 -12.27 -1.41 17.42
CA HIS A 26 -12.28 -2.36 18.51
C HIS A 26 -11.88 -1.72 19.83
N LYS A 27 -10.83 -0.90 19.87
CA LYS A 27 -10.38 -0.14 21.06
C LYS A 27 -11.44 0.85 21.56
N LEU A 28 -12.28 1.37 20.66
CA LEU A 28 -13.43 2.22 21.01
C LEU A 28 -14.68 1.43 21.44
N GLY A 29 -14.55 0.11 21.60
CA GLY A 29 -15.60 -0.75 22.11
C GLY A 29 -16.61 -1.22 21.06
N CYS A 30 -16.37 -1.00 19.76
CA CYS A 30 -17.19 -1.58 18.70
C CYS A 30 -16.96 -3.11 18.63
N LYS A 31 -18.02 -3.85 18.32
CA LYS A 31 -17.87 -5.25 17.93
C LYS A 31 -17.41 -5.32 16.48
N VAL A 32 -16.16 -5.71 16.28
CA VAL A 32 -15.54 -5.76 14.95
C VAL A 32 -15.37 -7.20 14.49
N ILE A 33 -15.73 -7.47 13.24
CA ILE A 33 -15.45 -8.72 12.54
C ILE A 33 -14.76 -8.38 11.20
N VAL A 34 -13.75 -9.15 10.84
CA VAL A 34 -13.01 -9.04 9.58
C VAL A 34 -13.17 -10.34 8.80
N ILE A 35 -13.87 -10.30 7.68
CA ILE A 35 -13.95 -11.44 6.74
C ILE A 35 -12.80 -11.30 5.76
N CYS A 36 -11.88 -12.26 5.76
CA CYS A 36 -10.65 -12.26 4.98
C CYS A 36 -10.42 -13.61 4.30
N CYS A 37 -9.42 -13.71 3.45
CA CYS A 37 -9.09 -14.96 2.79
C CYS A 37 -7.58 -15.14 2.62
N PHE A 38 -7.14 -16.39 2.48
CA PHE A 38 -5.75 -16.69 2.15
C PHE A 38 -5.32 -16.02 0.83
N TYR A 39 -4.17 -15.37 0.86
CA TYR A 39 -3.56 -14.71 -0.29
C TYR A 39 -2.08 -15.09 -0.47
N GLN A 40 -1.25 -14.96 0.58
CA GLN A 40 0.19 -15.18 0.54
C GLN A 40 0.66 -16.07 1.70
N GLN A 41 1.51 -17.05 1.40
CA GLN A 41 2.02 -17.99 2.41
C GLN A 41 2.85 -17.30 3.51
N TRP A 42 3.67 -16.33 3.15
CA TRP A 42 4.53 -15.63 4.11
C TRP A 42 3.75 -14.83 5.18
N ALA A 43 2.53 -14.38 4.86
CA ALA A 43 1.69 -13.60 5.77
C ALA A 43 1.04 -14.46 6.88
N GLN A 44 0.99 -15.78 6.70
CA GLN A 44 0.24 -16.68 7.59
C GLN A 44 0.69 -16.58 9.05
N LYS A 45 2.01 -16.60 9.31
CA LYS A 45 2.55 -16.53 10.66
C LYS A 45 2.17 -15.23 11.40
N THR A 46 2.17 -14.11 10.70
CA THR A 46 1.78 -12.81 11.27
C THR A 46 0.27 -12.73 11.50
N ASP A 47 -0.52 -13.29 10.57
CA ASP A 47 -1.97 -13.39 10.74
C ASP A 47 -2.38 -14.26 11.94
N GLU A 48 -1.65 -15.34 12.19
CA GLU A 48 -1.86 -16.18 13.38
C GLU A 48 -1.66 -15.37 14.68
N ALA A 49 -0.62 -14.54 14.74
CA ALA A 49 -0.38 -13.65 15.87
C ALA A 49 -1.50 -12.59 16.03
N LEU A 50 -2.01 -12.03 14.93
CA LEU A 50 -3.17 -11.12 14.98
C LEU A 50 -4.44 -11.82 15.45
N THR A 51 -4.69 -13.05 15.00
CA THR A 51 -5.85 -13.85 15.41
C THR A 51 -5.79 -14.22 16.90
N GLN A 52 -4.60 -14.50 17.42
CA GLN A 52 -4.38 -14.75 18.84
C GLN A 52 -4.58 -13.48 19.69
N ARG A 53 -4.14 -12.32 19.19
CA ARG A 53 -4.32 -11.02 19.87
C ARG A 53 -5.78 -10.59 19.95
N TYR A 54 -6.58 -10.91 18.92
CA TYR A 54 -7.99 -10.54 18.81
C TYR A 54 -8.87 -11.76 18.52
N PRO A 55 -9.11 -12.63 19.54
CA PRO A 55 -9.90 -13.85 19.35
C PRO A 55 -11.31 -13.57 18.82
N GLY A 56 -11.68 -14.22 17.71
CA GLY A 56 -13.01 -14.10 17.10
C GLY A 56 -13.22 -12.86 16.21
N MET A 57 -12.21 -11.99 16.06
CA MET A 57 -12.30 -10.87 15.14
C MET A 57 -12.15 -11.29 13.68
N TYR A 58 -11.25 -12.22 13.37
CA TYR A 58 -10.91 -12.60 12.00
C TYR A 58 -11.59 -13.91 11.59
N ILE A 59 -12.33 -13.90 10.47
CA ILE A 59 -13.00 -15.05 9.88
C ILE A 59 -12.42 -15.29 8.48
N TYR A 60 -11.70 -16.39 8.33
CA TYR A 60 -11.14 -16.80 7.05
C TYR A 60 -12.17 -17.54 6.19
N CYS A 61 -12.24 -17.23 4.90
CA CYS A 61 -13.13 -17.90 3.96
C CYS A 61 -12.41 -18.33 2.68
N GLY A 62 -13.03 -19.25 1.94
CA GLY A 62 -12.55 -19.70 0.63
C GLY A 62 -11.35 -20.64 0.64
N GLY A 63 -11.00 -21.16 1.84
CA GLY A 63 -9.94 -22.16 2.02
C GLY A 63 -8.53 -21.64 1.71
N ASP A 64 -7.55 -22.48 2.01
CA ASP A 64 -6.13 -22.27 1.81
C ASP A 64 -5.50 -23.47 1.06
N PRO A 65 -4.28 -23.34 0.51
CA PRO A 65 -3.67 -24.39 -0.30
C PRO A 65 -3.14 -25.59 0.50
N VAL A 66 -3.13 -25.54 1.83
CA VAL A 66 -2.56 -26.57 2.72
C VAL A 66 -3.67 -27.35 3.42
N GLU A 67 -4.41 -26.72 4.30
CA GLU A 67 -5.40 -27.39 5.17
C GLU A 67 -6.77 -27.56 4.50
N GLN A 68 -7.19 -26.55 3.71
CA GLN A 68 -8.50 -26.53 3.04
C GLN A 68 -8.39 -26.54 1.51
N LYS A 69 -7.46 -27.32 0.99
CA LYS A 69 -7.07 -27.36 -0.42
C LYS A 69 -8.26 -27.59 -1.38
N ALA A 70 -9.21 -28.44 -1.02
CA ALA A 70 -10.36 -28.72 -1.89
C ALA A 70 -11.24 -27.45 -2.06
N ILE A 71 -11.49 -26.70 -0.99
CA ILE A 71 -12.24 -25.45 -1.02
C ILE A 71 -11.46 -24.40 -1.81
N TYR A 72 -10.17 -24.28 -1.55
CA TYR A 72 -9.27 -23.36 -2.25
C TYR A 72 -9.28 -23.59 -3.76
N ILE A 73 -9.11 -24.85 -4.22
CA ILE A 73 -9.15 -25.22 -5.63
C ILE A 73 -10.53 -24.91 -6.25
N LYS A 74 -11.62 -25.28 -5.56
CA LYS A 74 -12.99 -24.97 -6.01
C LYS A 74 -13.19 -23.47 -6.26
N THR A 75 -12.76 -22.63 -5.31
CA THR A 75 -12.91 -21.17 -5.45
C THR A 75 -12.06 -20.61 -6.60
N ARG A 76 -10.87 -21.13 -6.82
CA ARG A 76 -9.99 -20.74 -7.95
C ARG A 76 -10.57 -21.17 -9.30
N ILE A 77 -11.09 -22.37 -9.39
CA ILE A 77 -11.76 -22.86 -10.63
C ILE A 77 -12.96 -21.97 -10.93
N ARG A 78 -13.82 -21.69 -9.93
CA ARG A 78 -14.98 -20.80 -10.09
C ARG A 78 -14.55 -19.42 -10.59
N GLN A 79 -13.55 -18.79 -9.99
CA GLN A 79 -13.02 -17.49 -10.43
C GLN A 79 -12.56 -17.54 -11.88
N LYS A 80 -11.76 -18.55 -12.26
CA LYS A 80 -11.24 -18.68 -13.61
C LYS A 80 -12.36 -18.85 -14.64
N LEU A 81 -13.35 -19.70 -14.34
CA LEU A 81 -14.53 -19.87 -15.20
C LEU A 81 -15.34 -18.57 -15.30
N SER A 82 -15.57 -17.89 -14.19
CA SER A 82 -16.28 -16.61 -14.17
C SER A 82 -15.54 -15.53 -14.96
N SER A 83 -14.21 -15.47 -14.89
CA SER A 83 -13.41 -14.54 -15.70
C SER A 83 -13.51 -14.84 -17.20
N LEU A 84 -13.57 -16.11 -17.59
CA LEU A 84 -13.80 -16.49 -18.98
C LEU A 84 -15.22 -16.12 -19.44
N LEU A 85 -16.24 -16.42 -18.63
CA LEU A 85 -17.64 -16.12 -18.92
C LEU A 85 -17.92 -14.60 -18.95
N PHE A 86 -17.20 -13.81 -18.17
CA PHE A 86 -17.32 -12.35 -18.15
C PHE A 86 -17.12 -11.73 -19.54
N LYS A 87 -16.37 -12.37 -20.43
CA LYS A 87 -16.20 -11.91 -21.82
C LYS A 87 -17.51 -11.90 -22.61
N TYR A 88 -18.45 -12.77 -22.25
CA TYR A 88 -19.67 -13.02 -23.00
C TYR A 88 -20.94 -12.56 -22.28
N THR A 89 -20.93 -12.51 -20.96
CA THR A 89 -22.12 -12.20 -20.17
C THR A 89 -21.82 -11.42 -18.90
N ARG A 90 -22.81 -10.61 -18.48
CA ARG A 90 -22.79 -9.81 -17.23
C ARG A 90 -23.85 -10.32 -16.24
N HIS A 91 -24.31 -11.57 -16.39
CA HIS A 91 -25.27 -12.13 -15.45
C HIS A 91 -24.76 -12.05 -14.02
N PHE A 92 -25.67 -11.77 -13.08
CA PHE A 92 -25.40 -11.67 -11.66
C PHE A 92 -24.60 -12.88 -11.12
N GLY A 93 -23.59 -12.60 -10.35
CA GLY A 93 -22.67 -13.59 -9.77
C GLY A 93 -21.43 -13.89 -10.61
N ILE A 94 -21.47 -13.65 -11.94
CA ILE A 94 -20.31 -13.88 -12.84
C ILE A 94 -19.24 -12.78 -12.64
N PRO A 95 -19.53 -11.48 -12.78
CA PRO A 95 -18.54 -10.43 -12.54
C PRO A 95 -17.99 -10.47 -11.10
N GLU A 96 -18.87 -10.68 -10.12
CA GLU A 96 -18.52 -10.72 -8.71
C GLU A 96 -17.61 -11.92 -8.38
N SER A 97 -17.84 -13.07 -8.98
CA SER A 97 -16.97 -14.25 -8.83
C SER A 97 -15.71 -14.14 -9.68
N ALA A 98 -15.70 -13.34 -10.74
CA ALA A 98 -14.52 -13.08 -11.56
C ALA A 98 -13.53 -12.16 -10.82
N ILE A 99 -14.02 -11.10 -10.16
CA ILE A 99 -13.15 -10.17 -9.45
C ILE A 99 -12.61 -10.75 -8.14
N SER A 100 -13.40 -11.59 -7.45
CA SER A 100 -12.99 -12.23 -6.19
C SER A 100 -13.33 -13.72 -6.14
N ARG A 101 -12.29 -14.55 -5.93
CA ARG A 101 -12.48 -16.01 -5.78
C ARG A 101 -13.40 -16.36 -4.61
N THR A 102 -13.39 -15.53 -3.57
CA THR A 102 -14.09 -15.77 -2.32
C THR A 102 -15.41 -15.01 -2.18
N HIS A 103 -15.86 -14.33 -3.25
CA HIS A 103 -17.10 -13.55 -3.21
C HIS A 103 -18.29 -14.32 -2.62
N THR A 104 -18.54 -15.54 -3.10
CA THR A 104 -19.70 -16.34 -2.65
C THR A 104 -19.61 -16.72 -1.19
N GLU A 105 -18.43 -17.12 -0.72
CA GLU A 105 -18.18 -17.51 0.67
C GLU A 105 -18.26 -16.31 1.60
N ALA A 106 -17.61 -15.18 1.24
CA ALA A 106 -17.66 -13.95 2.00
C ALA A 106 -19.09 -13.42 2.14
N LEU A 107 -19.84 -13.39 1.04
CA LEU A 107 -21.26 -13.00 1.03
C LEU A 107 -22.12 -13.91 1.93
N ALA A 108 -21.91 -15.23 1.87
CA ALA A 108 -22.66 -16.18 2.69
C ALA A 108 -22.39 -16.05 4.19
N ILE A 109 -21.15 -15.70 4.57
CA ILE A 109 -20.75 -15.43 5.95
C ILE A 109 -21.31 -14.07 6.39
N ALA A 110 -21.09 -13.02 5.60
CA ALA A 110 -21.51 -11.66 5.93
C ALA A 110 -23.02 -11.55 6.19
N LYS A 111 -23.85 -12.21 5.40
CA LYS A 111 -25.32 -12.24 5.58
C LYS A 111 -25.78 -12.85 6.90
N LYS A 112 -24.94 -13.65 7.57
CA LYS A 112 -25.26 -14.29 8.87
C LYS A 112 -24.81 -13.45 10.07
N ILE A 113 -24.01 -12.42 9.83
CA ILE A 113 -23.47 -11.57 10.89
C ILE A 113 -24.41 -10.39 11.10
N LYS A 114 -24.84 -10.19 12.36
CA LYS A 114 -25.55 -8.95 12.73
C LYS A 114 -24.56 -7.81 12.74
N THR A 115 -24.71 -6.87 11.80
CA THR A 115 -23.82 -5.72 11.63
C THR A 115 -24.61 -4.46 11.30
N ASP A 116 -24.10 -3.32 11.69
CA ASP A 116 -24.68 -2.00 11.41
C ASP A 116 -23.98 -1.34 10.19
N LEU A 117 -22.72 -1.73 9.95
CA LEU A 117 -21.88 -1.17 8.89
C LEU A 117 -20.96 -2.25 8.31
N TYR A 118 -21.01 -2.44 6.99
CA TYR A 118 -19.99 -3.16 6.24
C TYR A 118 -18.97 -2.18 5.69
N ILE A 119 -17.67 -2.50 5.80
CA ILE A 119 -16.57 -1.73 5.20
C ILE A 119 -15.81 -2.66 4.25
N ALA A 120 -15.82 -2.32 2.95
CA ALA A 120 -15.09 -3.08 1.94
C ALA A 120 -13.71 -2.45 1.73
N HIS A 121 -12.67 -3.25 1.92
CA HIS A 121 -11.30 -2.93 1.53
C HIS A 121 -10.94 -3.66 0.25
N ASN A 122 -10.52 -2.91 -0.74
CA ASN A 122 -10.30 -3.25 -2.14
C ASN A 122 -11.58 -3.59 -2.95
N LEU A 123 -11.46 -3.43 -4.27
CA LEU A 123 -12.60 -3.52 -5.19
C LEU A 123 -13.25 -4.91 -5.20
N GLY A 124 -12.46 -5.97 -5.00
CA GLY A 124 -12.98 -7.34 -5.00
C GLY A 124 -13.90 -7.67 -3.81
N ALA A 125 -13.82 -6.90 -2.71
CA ALA A 125 -14.66 -7.07 -1.53
C ALA A 125 -15.99 -6.31 -1.64
N LEU A 126 -16.03 -5.25 -2.43
CA LEU A 126 -17.17 -4.33 -2.53
C LEU A 126 -18.50 -5.01 -2.89
N PRO A 127 -18.57 -5.92 -3.87
CA PRO A 127 -19.83 -6.61 -4.18
C PRO A 127 -20.40 -7.40 -3.00
N ALA A 128 -19.54 -8.08 -2.22
CA ALA A 128 -19.98 -8.84 -1.05
C ALA A 128 -20.51 -7.91 0.05
N ALA A 129 -19.87 -6.76 0.28
CA ALA A 129 -20.32 -5.78 1.27
C ALA A 129 -21.67 -5.18 0.89
N VAL A 130 -21.83 -4.70 -0.35
CA VAL A 130 -23.08 -4.08 -0.83
C VAL A 130 -24.24 -5.08 -0.81
N LEU A 131 -24.04 -6.29 -1.33
CA LEU A 131 -25.10 -7.31 -1.38
C LEU A 131 -25.47 -7.84 0.03
N SER A 132 -24.53 -7.82 0.97
CA SER A 132 -24.82 -8.15 2.37
C SER A 132 -25.62 -7.03 3.04
N ALA A 133 -25.26 -5.78 2.79
CA ALA A 133 -25.98 -4.63 3.33
C ALA A 133 -27.41 -4.54 2.80
N GLN A 134 -27.63 -4.78 1.52
CA GLN A 134 -28.99 -4.88 0.93
C GLN A 134 -29.83 -5.96 1.61
N TYR A 135 -29.21 -7.08 1.99
CA TYR A 135 -29.91 -8.19 2.65
C TYR A 135 -30.21 -7.90 4.13
N THR A 136 -29.29 -7.23 4.84
CA THR A 136 -29.37 -6.99 6.29
C THR A 136 -29.96 -5.65 6.67
N GLY A 137 -30.05 -4.69 5.74
CA GLY A 137 -30.42 -3.30 6.01
C GLY A 137 -29.29 -2.46 6.59
N ALA A 138 -28.05 -2.95 6.62
CA ALA A 138 -26.88 -2.24 7.12
C ALA A 138 -26.39 -1.16 6.16
N LYS A 139 -25.49 -0.30 6.63
CA LYS A 139 -24.76 0.69 5.82
C LYS A 139 -23.52 0.07 5.17
N VAL A 140 -22.98 0.75 4.15
CA VAL A 140 -21.75 0.33 3.45
C VAL A 140 -20.76 1.49 3.35
N GLY A 141 -19.52 1.25 3.76
CA GLY A 141 -18.35 2.05 3.43
C GLY A 141 -17.46 1.34 2.42
N TYR A 142 -16.78 2.12 1.59
CA TYR A 142 -15.75 1.60 0.70
C TYR A 142 -14.45 2.37 0.88
N ASP A 143 -13.34 1.65 0.99
CA ASP A 143 -12.01 2.22 1.06
C ASP A 143 -11.22 1.91 -0.22
N ALA A 144 -10.93 2.96 -0.99
CA ALA A 144 -10.12 2.92 -2.19
C ALA A 144 -8.64 3.13 -1.84
N GLU A 145 -7.95 2.04 -1.54
CA GLU A 145 -6.50 2.04 -1.31
C GLU A 145 -5.75 2.37 -2.60
N ASP A 146 -6.30 1.96 -3.74
CA ASP A 146 -5.80 2.15 -5.10
C ASP A 146 -6.91 2.59 -6.04
N MET A 147 -6.54 3.23 -7.16
CA MET A 147 -7.43 3.35 -8.31
C MET A 147 -7.38 2.06 -9.13
N HIS A 148 -8.29 1.14 -8.87
CA HIS A 148 -8.22 -0.21 -9.46
C HIS A 148 -8.34 -0.25 -10.98
N SER A 149 -9.18 0.58 -11.60
CA SER A 149 -9.21 0.75 -13.05
C SER A 149 -7.92 1.39 -13.58
N GLY A 150 -7.26 2.25 -12.80
CA GLY A 150 -5.99 2.88 -13.12
C GLY A 150 -4.75 1.96 -13.05
N GLN A 151 -4.91 0.70 -12.64
CA GLN A 151 -3.82 -0.29 -12.60
C GLN A 151 -3.46 -0.86 -13.97
N PHE A 152 -4.18 -0.52 -15.03
CA PHE A 152 -4.00 -1.04 -16.37
C PHE A 152 -3.60 0.07 -17.36
N THR A 153 -2.76 -0.27 -18.32
CA THR A 153 -2.33 0.64 -19.39
C THR A 153 -3.27 0.62 -20.60
N SER A 154 -4.14 -0.38 -20.71
CA SER A 154 -5.08 -0.54 -21.81
C SER A 154 -6.51 -0.72 -21.34
N THR A 155 -7.43 0.05 -21.89
CA THR A 155 -8.89 -0.11 -21.70
C THR A 155 -9.45 -1.36 -22.37
N HIS A 156 -8.66 -2.00 -23.24
CA HIS A 156 -9.00 -3.28 -23.88
C HIS A 156 -8.67 -4.50 -22.99
N ASP A 157 -7.94 -4.29 -21.90
CA ASP A 157 -7.66 -5.37 -20.92
C ASP A 157 -8.97 -5.85 -20.28
N GLU A 158 -9.15 -7.16 -20.23
CA GLU A 158 -10.35 -7.76 -19.61
C GLU A 158 -10.44 -7.44 -18.11
N SER A 159 -9.30 -7.31 -17.43
CA SER A 159 -9.25 -6.95 -16.01
C SER A 159 -9.63 -5.48 -15.81
N TYR A 160 -9.21 -4.58 -16.72
CA TYR A 160 -9.71 -3.19 -16.74
C TYR A 160 -11.22 -3.15 -16.85
N ARG A 161 -11.78 -3.87 -17.84
CA ARG A 161 -13.23 -3.91 -18.09
C ARG A 161 -14.00 -4.48 -16.90
N LEU A 162 -13.42 -5.49 -16.23
CA LEU A 162 -14.01 -6.08 -15.04
C LEU A 162 -14.01 -5.08 -13.87
N ASN A 163 -12.89 -4.43 -13.61
CA ASN A 163 -12.78 -3.44 -12.56
C ASN A 163 -13.77 -2.29 -12.81
N LYS A 164 -13.78 -1.72 -14.02
CA LYS A 164 -14.69 -0.64 -14.40
C LYS A 164 -16.15 -1.02 -14.24
N TYR A 165 -16.54 -2.25 -14.66
CA TYR A 165 -17.89 -2.77 -14.47
C TYR A 165 -18.29 -2.86 -12.99
N ILE A 166 -17.40 -3.32 -12.12
CA ILE A 166 -17.66 -3.41 -10.67
C ILE A 166 -17.76 -2.02 -10.05
N GLU A 167 -16.87 -1.10 -10.43
CA GLU A 167 -16.93 0.30 -10.00
C GLU A 167 -18.26 0.93 -10.37
N GLU A 168 -18.66 0.90 -11.63
CA GLU A 168 -19.92 1.47 -12.16
C GLU A 168 -21.15 0.85 -11.49
N LYS A 169 -21.14 -0.45 -11.22
CA LYS A 169 -22.27 -1.14 -10.64
C LYS A 169 -22.46 -0.86 -9.15
N TYR A 170 -21.38 -0.71 -8.38
CA TYR A 170 -21.46 -0.73 -6.93
C TYR A 170 -21.12 0.58 -6.23
N PHE A 171 -20.36 1.49 -6.84
CA PHE A 171 -19.96 2.74 -6.17
C PHE A 171 -21.16 3.64 -5.81
N GLY A 172 -22.21 3.67 -6.59
CA GLY A 172 -23.42 4.43 -6.27
C GLY A 172 -24.23 3.88 -5.08
N GLN A 173 -23.81 2.75 -4.50
CA GLN A 173 -24.53 2.06 -3.43
C GLN A 173 -23.81 2.15 -2.07
N VAL A 174 -22.67 2.86 -1.99
CA VAL A 174 -21.96 3.07 -0.74
C VAL A 174 -22.45 4.32 -0.02
N ASN A 175 -22.43 4.30 1.30
CA ASN A 175 -22.83 5.44 2.13
C ASN A 175 -21.67 6.41 2.33
N TYR A 176 -20.42 5.93 2.30
CA TYR A 176 -19.23 6.75 2.23
C TYR A 176 -18.15 6.10 1.38
N PHE A 177 -17.23 6.92 0.91
CA PHE A 177 -16.11 6.52 0.08
C PHE A 177 -14.84 7.20 0.62
N THR A 178 -13.83 6.41 1.00
CA THR A 178 -12.51 6.91 1.36
C THR A 178 -11.48 6.61 0.29
N ALA A 179 -10.46 7.43 0.18
CA ALA A 179 -9.35 7.23 -0.74
C ALA A 179 -8.01 7.43 -0.01
N ALA A 180 -7.02 6.62 -0.35
CA ALA A 180 -5.71 6.61 0.31
C ALA A 180 -4.77 7.74 -0.12
N SER A 181 -5.14 8.53 -1.14
CA SER A 181 -4.41 9.73 -1.55
C SER A 181 -5.34 10.77 -2.18
N PRO A 182 -4.94 12.08 -2.16
CA PRO A 182 -5.73 13.14 -2.77
C PRO A 182 -6.07 12.91 -4.25
N LEU A 183 -5.10 12.48 -5.04
CA LEU A 183 -5.32 12.26 -6.47
C LEU A 183 -6.20 11.04 -6.76
N ILE A 184 -6.12 9.97 -5.97
CA ILE A 184 -7.09 8.85 -6.09
C ILE A 184 -8.51 9.38 -5.85
N ALA A 185 -8.71 10.22 -4.83
CA ALA A 185 -10.00 10.84 -4.56
C ALA A 185 -10.49 11.69 -5.73
N GLU A 186 -9.63 12.57 -6.26
CA GLU A 186 -9.93 13.46 -7.38
C GLU A 186 -10.30 12.68 -8.65
N TYR A 187 -9.51 11.66 -9.02
CA TYR A 187 -9.77 10.85 -10.20
C TYR A 187 -11.07 10.07 -10.08
N TYR A 188 -11.38 9.49 -8.92
CA TYR A 188 -12.67 8.82 -8.72
C TYR A 188 -13.84 9.81 -8.73
N GLN A 189 -13.70 11.01 -8.15
CA GLN A 189 -14.74 12.03 -8.20
C GLN A 189 -14.96 12.55 -9.63
N ARG A 190 -13.90 12.70 -10.41
CA ARG A 190 -14.00 13.07 -11.83
C ARG A 190 -14.72 12.01 -12.67
N ASP A 191 -14.38 10.73 -12.45
CA ASP A 191 -14.95 9.61 -13.20
C ASP A 191 -16.39 9.27 -12.74
N TYR A 192 -16.74 9.62 -11.49
CA TYR A 192 -18.03 9.35 -10.84
C TYR A 192 -18.45 10.59 -10.04
N ASP A 193 -19.09 11.55 -10.69
CA ASP A 193 -19.45 12.88 -10.15
C ASP A 193 -20.36 12.83 -8.90
N TYR A 194 -21.11 11.76 -8.71
CA TYR A 194 -21.94 11.51 -7.52
C TYR A 194 -21.12 11.09 -6.29
N LEU A 195 -19.87 10.68 -6.44
CA LEU A 195 -19.00 10.33 -5.32
C LEU A 195 -18.50 11.58 -4.60
N LYS A 196 -18.34 11.45 -3.28
CA LYS A 196 -17.68 12.45 -2.42
C LYS A 196 -16.58 11.78 -1.64
N PRO A 197 -15.44 11.45 -2.28
CA PRO A 197 -14.36 10.77 -1.61
C PRO A 197 -13.75 11.62 -0.51
N ILE A 198 -13.50 11.01 0.64
CA ILE A 198 -12.79 11.64 1.74
C ILE A 198 -11.39 11.04 1.80
N VAL A 199 -10.38 11.90 1.77
CA VAL A 199 -8.98 11.44 1.84
C VAL A 199 -8.64 11.05 3.27
N VAL A 200 -8.28 9.78 3.43
CA VAL A 200 -7.68 9.22 4.64
C VAL A 200 -6.33 8.64 4.24
N ASN A 201 -5.26 9.34 4.51
CA ASN A 201 -3.91 8.93 4.10
C ASN A 201 -3.49 7.61 4.77
N ASN A 202 -2.71 6.80 4.06
CA ASN A 202 -2.23 5.52 4.60
C ASN A 202 -1.01 5.70 5.52
N VAL A 203 -1.10 6.64 6.44
CA VAL A 203 -0.07 6.92 7.45
C VAL A 203 0.02 5.82 8.51
N PHE A 204 1.12 5.82 9.25
CA PHE A 204 1.38 4.86 10.32
C PHE A 204 1.18 5.50 11.70
N PRO A 205 1.01 4.70 12.78
CA PRO A 205 1.10 5.20 14.15
C PRO A 205 2.45 5.86 14.41
N LYS A 206 2.50 6.75 15.38
CA LYS A 206 3.72 7.44 15.78
C LYS A 206 4.80 6.44 16.18
N ALA A 207 5.98 6.56 15.58
CA ALA A 207 7.13 5.76 15.93
C ALA A 207 8.04 6.54 16.89
N ALA A 208 8.30 5.98 18.07
CA ALA A 208 9.21 6.58 19.04
C ALA A 208 10.67 6.23 18.68
N LEU A 209 11.31 7.10 17.91
CA LEU A 209 12.67 6.92 17.41
C LEU A 209 13.58 8.06 17.87
N ASN A 210 14.87 7.77 18.02
CA ASN A 210 15.88 8.78 18.26
C ASN A 210 16.56 9.13 16.93
N ILE A 211 16.25 10.30 16.39
CA ILE A 211 16.82 10.79 15.13
C ILE A 211 18.03 11.64 15.41
N GLY A 212 19.21 11.09 15.18
CA GLY A 212 20.49 11.77 15.29
C GLY A 212 21.10 12.11 13.93
N PRO A 213 22.23 12.86 13.89
CA PRO A 213 23.03 13.07 12.69
C PRO A 213 23.75 11.77 12.35
N ASN A 214 23.09 10.90 11.54
CA ASN A 214 23.67 9.59 11.20
C ASN A 214 24.77 9.69 10.15
N TYR A 215 24.62 10.61 9.19
CA TYR A 215 25.63 10.81 8.15
C TYR A 215 26.74 11.75 8.64
N LYS A 216 27.98 11.30 8.54
CA LYS A 216 29.20 12.12 8.76
C LYS A 216 30.03 12.13 7.50
N ALA A 217 30.66 13.26 7.24
CA ALA A 217 31.66 13.33 6.17
C ALA A 217 32.69 12.20 6.37
N ASN A 218 32.92 11.39 5.35
CA ASN A 218 33.79 10.19 5.34
C ASN A 218 33.09 8.87 5.78
N GLU A 219 31.79 8.88 6.14
CA GLU A 219 31.01 7.66 6.28
C GLU A 219 30.19 7.41 4.99
N PRO A 220 29.78 6.15 4.68
CA PRO A 220 28.91 5.90 3.55
C PRO A 220 27.54 6.58 3.70
N LEU A 221 27.08 7.27 2.64
CA LEU A 221 25.69 7.72 2.58
C LEU A 221 24.78 6.52 2.32
N LYS A 222 23.81 6.28 3.19
CA LYS A 222 22.95 5.10 3.14
C LYS A 222 21.58 5.42 2.53
N LEU A 223 21.36 4.91 1.33
CA LEU A 223 20.07 4.96 0.65
C LEU A 223 19.24 3.72 1.04
N PHE A 224 17.97 3.89 1.26
CA PHE A 224 17.03 2.82 1.62
C PHE A 224 15.84 2.77 0.70
N TRP A 225 15.53 1.58 0.23
CA TRP A 225 14.31 1.27 -0.52
C TRP A 225 13.69 -0.03 -0.01
N PHE A 226 12.35 -0.10 0.09
CA PHE A 226 11.67 -1.31 0.52
C PHE A 226 10.38 -1.59 -0.24
N SER A 227 10.03 -2.86 -0.32
CA SER A 227 8.75 -3.35 -0.81
C SER A 227 8.55 -4.80 -0.35
N GLN A 228 7.34 -5.33 -0.46
CA GLN A 228 7.12 -6.78 -0.30
C GLN A 228 7.96 -7.59 -1.29
N THR A 229 8.15 -7.07 -2.51
CA THR A 229 8.95 -7.70 -3.56
C THR A 229 9.87 -6.69 -4.22
N ILE A 230 11.17 -7.01 -4.25
CA ILE A 230 12.17 -6.32 -5.06
C ILE A 230 12.08 -6.89 -6.47
N GLY A 231 11.51 -6.13 -7.40
CA GLY A 231 11.23 -6.57 -8.76
C GLY A 231 11.54 -5.50 -9.79
N PRO A 232 11.39 -5.80 -11.08
CA PRO A 232 11.61 -4.85 -12.16
C PRO A 232 10.63 -3.67 -12.10
N GLU A 233 10.91 -2.63 -12.89
CA GLU A 233 10.08 -1.42 -12.99
C GLU A 233 9.86 -0.70 -11.65
N ARG A 234 10.89 -0.69 -10.80
CA ARG A 234 10.91 0.02 -9.51
C ARG A 234 11.90 1.18 -9.49
N GLY A 235 12.57 1.47 -10.60
CA GLY A 235 13.59 2.54 -10.72
C GLY A 235 14.91 2.21 -10.01
N LEU A 236 15.12 0.97 -9.55
CA LEU A 236 16.33 0.57 -8.83
C LEU A 236 17.57 0.58 -9.70
N GLU A 237 17.42 0.21 -10.96
CA GLU A 237 18.50 0.25 -11.95
C GLU A 237 19.04 1.68 -12.14
N ASP A 238 18.16 2.68 -12.10
CA ASP A 238 18.57 4.09 -12.23
C ASP A 238 19.24 4.59 -10.95
N VAL A 239 18.81 4.12 -9.77
CA VAL A 239 19.53 4.41 -8.51
C VAL A 239 20.96 3.87 -8.56
N ILE A 240 21.16 2.62 -9.00
CA ILE A 240 22.50 2.00 -9.13
C ILE A 240 23.38 2.79 -10.13
N LYS A 241 22.82 3.20 -11.26
CA LYS A 241 23.54 4.06 -12.24
C LYS A 241 23.90 5.43 -11.65
N ALA A 242 22.98 6.05 -10.92
CA ALA A 242 23.21 7.35 -10.27
C ALA A 242 24.32 7.25 -9.20
N MET A 243 24.32 6.18 -8.39
CA MET A 243 25.39 5.93 -7.44
C MET A 243 26.76 5.85 -8.12
N ALA A 244 26.86 5.14 -9.24
CA ALA A 244 28.11 5.01 -9.99
C ALA A 244 28.57 6.33 -10.66
N ALA A 245 27.64 7.24 -10.97
CA ALA A 245 27.95 8.54 -11.53
C ALA A 245 28.53 9.53 -10.48
N VAL A 246 28.25 9.33 -9.20
CA VAL A 246 28.77 10.16 -8.12
C VAL A 246 30.20 9.74 -7.78
N LYS A 247 31.18 10.62 -8.02
CA LYS A 247 32.61 10.36 -7.81
C LYS A 247 33.07 10.70 -6.39
N GLY A 248 33.99 9.92 -5.85
CA GLY A 248 34.76 10.27 -4.65
C GLY A 248 34.05 10.03 -3.31
N ASN A 249 32.85 9.48 -3.30
CA ASN A 249 32.10 9.17 -2.08
C ASN A 249 31.58 7.73 -2.10
N ILE A 250 31.48 7.12 -0.93
CA ILE A 250 30.90 5.79 -0.77
C ILE A 250 29.39 5.96 -0.52
N ILE A 251 28.59 5.39 -1.42
CA ILE A 251 27.13 5.33 -1.29
C ILE A 251 26.74 3.88 -1.16
N GLN A 252 25.87 3.56 -0.21
CA GLN A 252 25.31 2.23 -0.03
C GLN A 252 23.81 2.25 -0.35
N LEU A 253 23.33 1.31 -1.14
CA LEU A 253 21.92 1.08 -1.38
C LEU A 253 21.47 -0.17 -0.64
N HIS A 254 20.52 -0.02 0.25
CA HIS A 254 19.94 -1.08 1.04
C HIS A 254 18.50 -1.37 0.53
N LEU A 255 18.28 -2.58 0.05
CA LEU A 255 17.02 -3.05 -0.50
C LEU A 255 16.39 -4.05 0.47
N LEU A 256 15.18 -3.77 0.97
CA LEU A 256 14.45 -4.66 1.88
C LEU A 256 13.25 -5.26 1.15
N GLY A 257 13.16 -6.59 1.11
CA GLY A 257 12.05 -7.32 0.53
C GLY A 257 12.44 -8.65 -0.10
N SER A 258 11.46 -9.44 -0.50
CA SER A 258 11.70 -10.69 -1.22
C SER A 258 12.19 -10.40 -2.63
N CYS A 259 13.31 -10.98 -3.03
CA CYS A 259 13.90 -10.84 -4.36
C CYS A 259 14.10 -12.22 -4.99
N ASN A 260 13.63 -12.40 -6.23
CA ASN A 260 13.99 -13.63 -6.94
C ASN A 260 15.47 -13.60 -7.37
N GLU A 261 16.11 -14.76 -7.38
CA GLU A 261 17.55 -14.87 -7.65
C GLU A 261 17.96 -14.30 -9.02
N GLY A 262 17.12 -14.42 -10.04
CA GLY A 262 17.40 -13.87 -11.37
C GLY A 262 17.46 -12.35 -11.39
N HIS A 263 16.51 -11.67 -10.73
CA HIS A 263 16.50 -10.20 -10.65
C HIS A 263 17.62 -9.70 -9.74
N LYS A 264 17.87 -10.37 -8.60
CA LYS A 264 19.00 -10.07 -7.73
C LYS A 264 20.33 -10.14 -8.48
N ALA A 265 20.55 -11.22 -9.24
CA ALA A 265 21.74 -11.37 -10.07
C ALA A 265 21.85 -10.25 -11.14
N ALA A 266 20.73 -9.85 -11.74
CA ALA A 266 20.72 -8.76 -12.72
C ALA A 266 21.17 -7.42 -12.11
N LEU A 267 20.66 -7.06 -10.91
CA LEU A 267 21.07 -5.84 -10.19
C LEU A 267 22.55 -5.89 -9.78
N LEU A 268 23.03 -7.03 -9.26
CA LEU A 268 24.44 -7.21 -8.90
C LEU A 268 25.37 -7.11 -10.11
N ASN A 269 24.99 -7.73 -11.25
CA ASN A 269 25.75 -7.64 -12.49
C ASN A 269 25.79 -6.19 -13.02
N LEU A 270 24.68 -5.45 -12.91
CA LEU A 270 24.65 -4.02 -13.27
C LEU A 270 25.62 -3.21 -12.40
N ALA A 271 25.59 -3.43 -11.08
CA ALA A 271 26.48 -2.75 -10.14
C ALA A 271 27.96 -3.04 -10.47
N ALA A 272 28.30 -4.32 -10.70
CA ALA A 272 29.66 -4.74 -11.08
C ALA A 272 30.12 -4.14 -12.43
N ALA A 273 29.24 -4.09 -13.44
CA ALA A 273 29.54 -3.48 -14.74
C ALA A 273 29.81 -1.98 -14.64
N LEU A 274 29.26 -1.34 -13.62
CA LEU A 274 29.48 0.09 -13.30
C LEU A 274 30.64 0.32 -12.31
N ASN A 275 31.40 -0.70 -11.98
CA ASN A 275 32.52 -0.68 -11.02
C ASN A 275 32.13 -0.25 -9.60
N LEU A 276 30.90 -0.51 -9.17
CA LEU A 276 30.52 -0.41 -7.76
C LEU A 276 31.09 -1.57 -6.97
N ASN A 277 31.56 -1.30 -5.75
CA ASN A 277 32.05 -2.36 -4.86
C ASN A 277 30.89 -3.23 -4.35
N PRO A 278 31.11 -4.53 -4.04
CA PRO A 278 30.07 -5.42 -3.54
C PRO A 278 29.38 -4.93 -2.25
N ASP A 279 30.07 -4.16 -1.42
CA ASP A 279 29.56 -3.57 -0.17
C ASP A 279 28.73 -2.29 -0.36
N GLN A 280 28.47 -1.91 -1.61
CA GLN A 280 27.60 -0.78 -1.93
C GLN A 280 26.14 -1.18 -2.26
N LEU A 281 25.83 -2.47 -2.41
CA LEU A 281 24.48 -2.97 -2.70
C LEU A 281 24.11 -4.12 -1.76
N TRP A 282 23.16 -3.88 -0.87
CA TRP A 282 22.72 -4.78 0.17
C TRP A 282 21.28 -5.25 -0.06
N PHE A 283 21.04 -6.55 0.09
CA PHE A 283 19.71 -7.14 0.06
C PHE A 283 19.37 -7.66 1.46
N HIS A 284 18.24 -7.22 1.97
CA HIS A 284 17.70 -7.61 3.27
C HIS A 284 16.42 -8.42 3.08
N GLU A 285 16.30 -9.52 3.82
CA GLU A 285 15.09 -10.34 3.84
C GLU A 285 13.91 -9.56 4.40
N PRO A 286 12.66 -9.90 4.00
CA PRO A 286 11.47 -9.29 4.57
C PRO A 286 11.42 -9.39 6.09
N ILE A 287 11.09 -8.30 6.74
CA ILE A 287 10.88 -8.21 8.20
C ILE A 287 9.41 -7.93 8.51
N SER A 288 9.02 -8.06 9.77
CA SER A 288 7.67 -7.71 10.21
C SER A 288 7.40 -6.20 10.07
N ALA A 289 6.13 -5.82 9.91
CA ALA A 289 5.75 -4.43 9.79
C ALA A 289 6.13 -3.60 11.04
N ASP A 290 6.14 -4.23 12.22
CA ASP A 290 6.51 -3.56 13.48
C ASP A 290 8.01 -3.26 13.57
N GLU A 291 8.86 -4.02 12.87
CA GLU A 291 10.31 -3.85 12.86
C GLU A 291 10.79 -2.80 11.84
N ILE A 292 9.96 -2.47 10.85
CA ILE A 292 10.39 -1.65 9.71
C ILE A 292 10.87 -0.26 10.12
N PHE A 293 10.25 0.35 11.13
CA PHE A 293 10.61 1.70 11.56
C PHE A 293 12.00 1.75 12.21
N ASN A 294 12.28 0.80 13.11
CA ASN A 294 13.61 0.68 13.74
C ASN A 294 14.68 0.34 12.71
N PHE A 295 14.37 -0.53 11.76
CA PHE A 295 15.29 -0.89 10.69
C PHE A 295 15.55 0.30 9.75
N ALA A 296 14.51 0.96 9.28
CA ALA A 296 14.62 2.06 8.34
C ALA A 296 15.30 3.29 8.93
N SER A 297 15.15 3.57 10.24
CA SER A 297 15.77 4.74 10.91
C SER A 297 17.30 4.73 10.89
N GLN A 298 17.94 3.59 10.56
CA GLN A 298 19.39 3.45 10.46
C GLN A 298 19.98 4.03 9.15
N PHE A 299 19.11 4.42 8.22
CA PHE A 299 19.50 4.96 6.91
C PHE A 299 19.30 6.47 6.86
N ASP A 300 19.83 7.10 5.80
CA ASP A 300 19.82 8.55 5.66
C ASP A 300 18.73 9.03 4.72
N ILE A 301 18.57 8.35 3.58
CA ILE A 301 17.68 8.76 2.49
C ILE A 301 16.75 7.60 2.11
N GLY A 302 15.46 7.87 2.08
CA GLY A 302 14.45 6.99 1.53
C GLY A 302 14.25 7.24 0.04
N MET A 303 14.32 6.17 -0.76
CA MET A 303 14.17 6.22 -2.22
C MET A 303 12.71 5.92 -2.61
N ALA A 304 12.01 6.90 -3.13
CA ALA A 304 10.63 6.77 -3.63
C ALA A 304 10.61 6.83 -5.16
N THR A 305 11.20 5.81 -5.79
CA THR A 305 11.48 5.73 -7.24
C THR A 305 10.33 5.12 -8.03
N GLU A 306 9.15 5.72 -7.96
CA GLU A 306 8.00 5.23 -8.71
C GLU A 306 8.11 5.62 -10.20
N THR A 307 7.73 4.70 -11.09
CA THR A 307 7.84 4.93 -12.55
C THR A 307 6.68 5.75 -13.12
N GLY A 308 5.58 5.88 -12.39
CA GLY A 308 4.38 6.59 -12.84
C GLY A 308 3.53 5.83 -13.86
N VAL A 309 3.85 4.58 -14.16
CA VAL A 309 3.09 3.73 -15.07
C VAL A 309 2.78 2.41 -14.39
N PRO A 310 1.53 1.93 -14.43
CA PRO A 310 0.30 2.55 -14.95
C PRO A 310 -0.18 3.77 -14.11
N LEU A 311 -1.30 4.39 -14.50
CA LEU A 311 -1.84 5.60 -13.88
C LEU A 311 -1.90 5.53 -12.34
N ASN A 312 -2.34 4.40 -11.79
CA ASN A 312 -2.38 4.23 -10.33
C ASN A 312 -1.04 4.50 -9.65
N ARG A 313 0.10 4.14 -10.27
CA ARG A 313 1.44 4.44 -9.73
C ARG A 313 1.83 5.92 -9.82
N ASP A 314 1.17 6.69 -10.67
CA ASP A 314 1.42 8.12 -10.81
C ASP A 314 0.63 8.95 -9.79
N ILE A 315 -0.55 8.45 -9.38
CA ILE A 315 -1.50 9.17 -8.52
C ILE A 315 -1.57 8.64 -7.08
N CYS A 316 -1.00 7.49 -6.77
CA CYS A 316 -0.99 6.96 -5.41
C CYS A 316 0.21 7.47 -4.58
N LEU A 317 -0.05 7.75 -3.30
CA LEU A 317 1.01 7.93 -2.30
C LEU A 317 1.33 6.58 -1.68
N THR A 318 2.51 6.06 -1.98
CA THR A 318 2.92 4.74 -1.49
C THR A 318 3.25 4.77 -0.01
N ASN A 319 3.16 3.62 0.65
CA ASN A 319 3.55 3.45 2.05
C ASN A 319 5.00 3.88 2.33
N LYS A 320 5.87 3.88 1.32
CA LYS A 320 7.26 4.32 1.43
C LYS A 320 7.35 5.76 1.94
N ILE A 321 6.58 6.69 1.36
CA ILE A 321 6.57 8.10 1.76
C ILE A 321 6.30 8.24 3.25
N PHE A 322 5.23 7.61 3.73
CA PHE A 322 4.83 7.71 5.14
C PHE A 322 5.78 6.96 6.09
N THR A 323 6.38 5.85 5.63
CA THR A 323 7.44 5.17 6.39
C THR A 323 8.67 6.07 6.54
N TYR A 324 9.13 6.70 5.45
CA TYR A 324 10.29 7.60 5.50
C TYR A 324 10.04 8.81 6.41
N ILE A 325 8.84 9.37 6.37
CA ILE A 325 8.40 10.44 7.29
C ILE A 325 8.51 9.96 8.75
N GLN A 326 7.91 8.81 9.09
CA GLN A 326 7.94 8.29 10.47
C GLN A 326 9.35 7.92 10.94
N CYS A 327 10.23 7.50 10.03
CA CYS A 327 11.61 7.13 10.34
C CYS A 327 12.60 8.29 10.31
N GLY A 328 12.15 9.49 9.93
CA GLY A 328 13.04 10.65 9.78
C GLY A 328 14.12 10.40 8.73
N LEU A 329 13.77 9.86 7.56
CA LEU A 329 14.64 9.80 6.40
C LEU A 329 14.39 11.00 5.51
N ALA A 330 15.43 11.62 4.95
CA ALA A 330 15.25 12.52 3.82
C ALA A 330 14.71 11.72 2.62
N MET A 331 13.91 12.33 1.76
CA MET A 331 13.37 11.63 0.61
C MET A 331 14.04 12.08 -0.70
N ILE A 332 14.31 11.12 -1.59
CA ILE A 332 14.51 11.39 -3.01
C ILE A 332 13.37 10.67 -3.75
N ALA A 333 12.49 11.46 -4.35
CA ALA A 333 11.26 10.97 -4.97
C ALA A 333 11.23 11.33 -6.47
N SER A 334 10.67 10.43 -7.28
CA SER A 334 10.40 10.73 -8.69
C SER A 334 9.25 11.72 -8.83
N ASP A 335 9.22 12.48 -9.90
CA ASP A 335 8.19 13.49 -10.22
C ASP A 335 6.86 12.86 -10.69
N THR A 336 6.35 11.85 -9.99
CA THR A 336 4.97 11.40 -10.18
C THR A 336 4.01 12.50 -9.70
N GLN A 337 2.80 12.54 -10.25
CA GLN A 337 1.80 13.55 -9.85
C GLN A 337 1.59 13.57 -8.32
N ALA A 338 1.41 12.39 -7.71
CA ALA A 338 1.16 12.30 -6.27
C ALA A 338 2.35 12.72 -5.42
N GLN A 339 3.57 12.35 -5.80
CA GLN A 339 4.78 12.72 -5.07
C GLN A 339 5.10 14.21 -5.23
N THR A 340 4.87 14.77 -6.42
CA THR A 340 5.01 16.22 -6.66
C THR A 340 4.04 17.00 -5.78
N LEU A 341 2.75 16.67 -5.83
CA LEU A 341 1.73 17.32 -5.00
C LEU A 341 2.05 17.20 -3.50
N PHE A 342 2.52 16.02 -3.06
CA PHE A 342 2.91 15.81 -1.67
C PHE A 342 4.07 16.73 -1.24
N MET A 343 5.12 16.84 -2.06
CA MET A 343 6.29 17.66 -1.72
C MET A 343 6.02 19.17 -1.88
N GLU A 344 5.06 19.57 -2.69
CA GLU A 344 4.54 20.94 -2.73
C GLU A 344 3.77 21.28 -1.46
N GLN A 345 2.95 20.35 -0.97
CA GLN A 345 2.20 20.51 0.28
C GLN A 345 3.11 20.50 1.51
N TYR A 346 4.17 19.69 1.50
CA TYR A 346 5.12 19.52 2.59
C TYR A 346 6.55 19.85 2.12
N PRO A 347 6.85 21.14 1.88
CA PRO A 347 8.17 21.56 1.39
C PRO A 347 9.25 21.24 2.42
N GLY A 348 10.44 20.89 1.93
CA GLY A 348 11.58 20.52 2.77
C GLY A 348 11.63 19.05 3.20
N THR A 349 10.69 18.21 2.79
CA THR A 349 10.69 16.77 3.11
C THR A 349 11.67 15.95 2.27
N GLY A 350 12.20 16.53 1.19
CA GLY A 350 13.17 15.85 0.33
C GLY A 350 13.44 16.59 -0.98
N LYS A 351 13.87 15.84 -1.99
CA LYS A 351 14.15 16.31 -3.34
C LYS A 351 13.35 15.52 -4.36
N LEU A 352 12.79 16.22 -5.36
CA LEU A 352 12.20 15.59 -6.54
C LEU A 352 13.25 15.46 -7.63
N TYR A 353 13.28 14.31 -8.29
CA TYR A 353 14.02 14.13 -9.53
C TYR A 353 13.06 13.84 -10.69
N GLN A 354 13.45 14.26 -11.88
CA GLN A 354 12.69 14.03 -13.10
C GLN A 354 12.78 12.54 -13.50
N LYS A 355 11.64 11.87 -13.67
CA LYS A 355 11.57 10.47 -14.15
C LYS A 355 12.36 10.31 -15.46
N ASN A 356 13.04 9.19 -15.62
CA ASN A 356 13.89 8.87 -16.78
C ASN A 356 15.05 9.85 -17.02
N ASN A 357 15.42 10.65 -16.03
CA ASN A 357 16.55 11.58 -16.10
C ASN A 357 17.59 11.22 -15.04
N LEU A 358 18.60 10.46 -15.45
CA LEU A 358 19.67 9.99 -14.59
C LEU A 358 20.44 11.14 -13.93
N GLN A 359 20.68 12.21 -14.68
CA GLN A 359 21.40 13.38 -14.15
C GLN A 359 20.62 14.04 -13.00
N SER A 360 19.32 14.23 -13.17
CA SER A 360 18.45 14.78 -12.13
C SER A 360 18.49 13.94 -10.82
N LEU A 361 18.47 12.60 -10.94
CA LEU A 361 18.61 11.72 -9.79
C LEU A 361 20.01 11.83 -9.16
N THR A 362 21.05 11.86 -9.98
CA THR A 362 22.46 12.03 -9.54
C THR A 362 22.65 13.35 -8.80
N ASP A 363 22.04 14.43 -9.29
CA ASP A 363 22.12 15.76 -8.65
C ASP A 363 21.44 15.76 -7.27
N CYS A 364 20.30 15.07 -7.10
CA CYS A 364 19.64 14.93 -5.81
C CYS A 364 20.51 14.20 -4.79
N ILE A 365 21.16 13.11 -5.19
CA ILE A 365 22.08 12.35 -4.30
C ILE A 365 23.29 13.22 -3.96
N SER A 366 23.91 13.86 -4.97
CA SER A 366 25.07 14.72 -4.81
C SER A 366 24.78 15.91 -3.89
N PHE A 367 23.57 16.48 -3.97
CA PHE A 367 23.18 17.57 -3.08
C PHE A 367 23.28 17.16 -1.60
N TYR A 368 22.75 16.02 -1.21
CA TYR A 368 22.80 15.58 0.18
C TYR A 368 24.22 15.17 0.64
N LEU A 369 25.01 14.61 -0.26
CA LEU A 369 26.43 14.32 0.02
C LEU A 369 27.24 15.58 0.31
N GLN A 370 26.98 16.66 -0.43
CA GLN A 370 27.69 17.93 -0.30
C GLN A 370 27.14 18.81 0.83
N ASN A 371 25.92 18.52 1.32
CA ASN A 371 25.23 19.33 2.33
C ASN A 371 24.72 18.46 3.49
N PRO A 372 25.61 17.91 4.34
CA PRO A 372 25.22 17.05 5.48
C PRO A 372 24.24 17.71 6.44
N ASP A 373 24.40 19.02 6.68
CA ASP A 373 23.50 19.78 7.55
C ASP A 373 22.08 19.86 6.96
N ALA A 374 21.97 20.07 5.65
CA ALA A 374 20.66 20.06 4.98
C ALA A 374 20.01 18.68 5.05
N LEU A 375 20.78 17.59 4.89
CA LEU A 375 20.32 16.23 5.10
C LEU A 375 19.74 16.03 6.50
N TYR A 376 20.50 16.43 7.52
CA TYR A 376 20.07 16.30 8.91
C TYR A 376 18.81 17.12 9.21
N GLN A 377 18.73 18.37 8.75
CA GLN A 377 17.52 19.21 8.93
C GLN A 377 16.30 18.61 8.23
N THR A 378 16.46 18.09 7.01
CA THR A 378 15.38 17.39 6.30
C THR A 378 14.90 16.17 7.10
N ARG A 379 15.81 15.39 7.66
CA ARG A 379 15.49 14.21 8.48
C ARG A 379 14.72 14.58 9.75
N LEU A 380 15.15 15.61 10.47
CA LEU A 380 14.45 16.12 11.65
C LEU A 380 13.04 16.62 11.31
N GLN A 381 12.93 17.40 10.24
CA GLN A 381 11.63 17.91 9.78
C GLN A 381 10.66 16.77 9.44
N ASN A 382 11.13 15.74 8.74
CA ASN A 382 10.30 14.58 8.40
C ASN A 382 9.82 13.85 9.66
N TYR A 383 10.73 13.60 10.60
CA TYR A 383 10.35 12.98 11.86
C TYR A 383 9.32 13.81 12.63
N GLN A 384 9.52 15.13 12.74
CA GLN A 384 8.57 16.03 13.40
C GLN A 384 7.21 16.00 12.71
N LEU A 385 7.18 16.03 11.37
CA LEU A 385 5.95 15.93 10.58
C LEU A 385 5.20 14.62 10.86
N GLY A 386 5.91 13.51 10.96
CA GLY A 386 5.35 12.22 11.39
C GLY A 386 4.79 12.25 12.80
N GLN A 387 5.44 12.92 13.74
CA GLN A 387 4.98 13.00 15.13
C GLN A 387 3.81 13.97 15.34
N THR A 388 3.63 14.96 14.48
CA THR A 388 2.61 16.02 14.68
C THR A 388 1.40 15.89 13.77
N GLU A 389 1.59 15.58 12.48
CA GLU A 389 0.53 15.66 11.47
C GLU A 389 0.30 14.33 10.72
N LEU A 390 1.36 13.79 10.10
CA LEU A 390 1.26 12.60 9.25
C LEU A 390 1.39 11.29 10.05
N ASN A 391 0.45 11.06 10.96
CA ASN A 391 0.36 9.86 11.79
C ASN A 391 -1.09 9.38 11.92
N TRP A 392 -1.26 8.12 12.32
CA TRP A 392 -2.58 7.51 12.43
C TRP A 392 -3.43 8.13 13.54
N GLU A 393 -2.81 8.58 14.63
CA GLU A 393 -3.52 9.22 15.74
C GLU A 393 -4.23 10.52 15.28
N THR A 394 -3.68 11.23 14.32
CA THR A 394 -4.28 12.42 13.70
C THR A 394 -5.26 12.03 12.59
N GLU A 395 -4.84 11.17 11.68
CA GLU A 395 -5.61 10.83 10.48
C GLU A 395 -6.88 10.02 10.79
N THR A 396 -6.84 9.19 11.84
CA THR A 396 -7.96 8.35 12.25
C THR A 396 -9.23 9.14 12.58
N HIS A 397 -9.13 10.40 12.99
CA HIS A 397 -10.30 11.26 13.26
C HIS A 397 -11.21 11.41 12.04
N LYS A 398 -10.64 11.48 10.83
CA LYS A 398 -11.43 11.55 9.60
C LYS A 398 -12.26 10.28 9.40
N PHE A 399 -11.64 9.12 9.61
CA PHE A 399 -12.31 7.82 9.53
C PHE A 399 -13.40 7.67 10.61
N LEU A 400 -13.09 8.01 11.86
CA LEU A 400 -14.04 7.91 12.96
C LEU A 400 -15.27 8.80 12.75
N ASN A 401 -15.07 10.04 12.32
CA ASN A 401 -16.17 10.95 12.00
C ASN A 401 -17.13 10.38 10.95
N LEU A 402 -16.60 9.65 9.94
CA LEU A 402 -17.44 8.98 8.95
C LEU A 402 -18.27 7.87 9.57
N VAL A 403 -17.65 7.01 10.39
CA VAL A 403 -18.34 5.89 11.02
C VAL A 403 -19.37 6.35 12.05
N GLU A 404 -19.13 7.43 12.77
CA GLU A 404 -20.04 7.97 13.78
C GLU A 404 -21.28 8.64 13.16
N ASN A 405 -21.13 9.30 12.02
CA ASN A 405 -22.21 10.04 11.36
C ASN A 405 -23.12 9.18 10.44
N LEU A 406 -22.88 7.88 10.37
CA LEU A 406 -23.74 6.91 9.68
C LEU A 406 -24.78 6.30 10.62
#